data_f3489809611bee5f247ab84208c07245
#
_entry.id   f3489809611bee5f247ab84208c07245
#
_cell.length_a   1.000
_cell.length_b   1.000
_cell.length_c   1.000
_cell.angle_alpha   90.00
_cell.angle_beta   90.00
_cell.angle_gamma   90.00
#
_symmetry.space_group_name_H-M   'P 1'
#
loop_
_entity.id
_entity.type
_entity.pdbx_description
1 polymer ?
#
loop_
_entity_poly.entity_id
_entity_poly.type
_entity_poly.pdbx_seq_one_letter_code
_entity_poly.pdbx_strand_id
1 'polypeptide(L)'
;MRIVVTMLFVVMSSLSLPLFAQSILQRVDSILTRKYHKGDIDTVYIMRPQTKWTITARLNVSGAKIEAKGINEDRHFKSEMEANRKTTLSVGVSYLGFTLSAALNPAKLMGKYHDFELNFNSYGRRFGFDIIYQDAKNFTGWHDHEGMERIELPDGMLSVKTLNVNVFYVFNSSRFSYPAAFSQSYIQRRSAGSFLLAASGMGQHVTLDWDQEMQLKMKNVGLGAGYGYNYVPGRGWLLHLSALPTFIVYSNTSMNFGDTHIPLHYHFPEVIITGRGAVIHQWGNKFLGISMVYNFTNIGNEESLTLHNTKWRIRTFFGLRL
;
A
#
# COMPACT_ATOMS: atom_id res chain seq x y z
N MET A 1 -19.13 15.18 -12.96
CA MET A 1 -19.08 15.51 -14.38
C MET A 1 -18.06 16.61 -14.71
N ARG A 2 -18.00 17.76 -14.01
CA ARG A 2 -17.02 18.83 -14.27
C ARG A 2 -15.54 18.40 -14.12
N ILE A 3 -15.18 17.57 -13.13
CA ILE A 3 -13.79 17.14 -12.88
C ILE A 3 -13.27 16.18 -13.97
N VAL A 4 -14.12 15.31 -14.50
CA VAL A 4 -13.75 14.41 -15.62
C VAL A 4 -13.56 15.21 -16.91
N VAL A 5 -14.39 16.24 -17.14
CA VAL A 5 -14.27 17.15 -18.26
C VAL A 5 -12.99 17.99 -18.13
N THR A 6 -12.63 18.44 -16.93
CA THR A 6 -11.40 19.21 -16.70
C THR A 6 -10.15 18.33 -16.89
N MET A 7 -10.17 17.05 -16.47
CA MET A 7 -9.08 16.12 -16.76
C MET A 7 -8.96 15.79 -18.27
N LEU A 8 -10.08 15.66 -18.99
CA LEU A 8 -10.05 15.51 -20.46
C LEU A 8 -9.52 16.79 -21.12
N PHE A 9 -9.88 17.97 -20.61
CA PHE A 9 -9.40 19.25 -21.13
C PHE A 9 -7.90 19.45 -20.90
N VAL A 10 -7.35 19.00 -19.75
CA VAL A 10 -5.91 19.00 -19.46
C VAL A 10 -5.16 18.04 -20.39
N VAL A 11 -5.75 16.90 -20.75
CA VAL A 11 -5.16 15.96 -21.72
C VAL A 11 -5.27 16.49 -23.15
N MET A 12 -6.33 17.21 -23.50
CA MET A 12 -6.50 17.82 -24.84
C MET A 12 -5.74 19.13 -25.01
N SER A 13 -5.53 19.93 -23.96
CA SER A 13 -4.68 21.13 -24.01
C SER A 13 -3.19 20.82 -24.14
N SER A 14 -2.78 19.56 -23.97
CA SER A 14 -1.40 19.12 -24.25
C SER A 14 -1.03 19.15 -25.74
N LEU A 15 -2.00 19.34 -26.63
CA LEU A 15 -1.76 19.47 -28.08
C LEU A 15 -1.21 20.84 -28.49
N SER A 16 -1.20 21.83 -27.59
CA SER A 16 -0.64 23.18 -27.82
C SER A 16 0.51 23.54 -26.88
N LEU A 17 1.24 22.53 -26.37
CA LEU A 17 2.43 22.79 -25.55
C LEU A 17 3.51 23.50 -26.39
N PRO A 18 4.16 24.56 -25.85
CA PRO A 18 5.24 25.25 -26.55
C PRO A 18 6.36 24.27 -26.90
N LEU A 19 7.07 24.51 -27.99
CA LEU A 19 8.17 23.67 -28.52
C LEU A 19 9.15 23.17 -27.44
N PHE A 20 9.40 23.99 -26.44
CA PHE A 20 10.27 23.65 -25.29
C PHE A 20 9.69 22.50 -24.46
N ALA A 21 8.39 22.49 -24.18
CA ALA A 21 7.76 21.41 -23.43
C ALA A 21 7.72 20.10 -24.24
N GLN A 22 7.57 20.16 -25.56
CA GLN A 22 7.66 18.99 -26.43
C GLN A 22 9.05 18.37 -26.40
N SER A 23 10.11 19.19 -26.40
CA SER A 23 11.49 18.67 -26.32
C SER A 23 11.79 17.97 -24.98
N ILE A 24 11.23 18.48 -23.85
CA ILE A 24 11.33 17.84 -22.54
C ILE A 24 10.58 16.52 -22.53
N LEU A 25 9.35 16.50 -23.04
CA LEU A 25 8.54 15.27 -23.10
C LEU A 25 9.21 14.19 -23.96
N GLN A 26 9.78 14.55 -25.11
CA GLN A 26 10.54 13.62 -25.96
C GLN A 26 11.79 13.09 -25.25
N ARG A 27 12.52 13.92 -24.51
CA ARG A 27 13.68 13.49 -23.70
C ARG A 27 13.24 12.52 -22.60
N VAL A 28 12.17 12.83 -21.87
CA VAL A 28 11.61 11.96 -20.82
C VAL A 28 11.15 10.63 -21.43
N ASP A 29 10.42 10.65 -22.55
CA ASP A 29 10.00 9.43 -23.25
C ASP A 29 11.22 8.59 -23.66
N SER A 30 12.24 9.20 -24.25
CA SER A 30 13.42 8.48 -24.69
C SER A 30 14.20 7.84 -23.51
N ILE A 31 14.31 8.54 -22.40
CA ILE A 31 14.96 8.02 -21.18
C ILE A 31 14.15 6.85 -20.60
N LEU A 32 12.82 7.02 -20.46
CA LEU A 32 11.94 6.00 -19.91
C LEU A 32 11.87 4.77 -20.81
N THR A 33 11.74 4.96 -22.13
CA THR A 33 11.72 3.89 -23.12
C THR A 33 13.04 3.12 -23.10
N ARG A 34 14.20 3.83 -23.10
CA ARG A 34 15.52 3.21 -22.99
C ARG A 34 15.66 2.42 -21.69
N LYS A 35 15.20 2.98 -20.56
CA LYS A 35 15.24 2.32 -19.25
C LYS A 35 14.33 1.09 -19.22
N TYR A 36 13.13 1.18 -19.80
CA TYR A 36 12.17 0.08 -19.88
C TYR A 36 12.71 -1.09 -20.73
N HIS A 37 13.37 -0.79 -21.86
CA HIS A 37 13.97 -1.82 -22.72
C HIS A 37 15.35 -2.28 -22.27
N LYS A 38 16.02 -1.51 -21.39
CA LYS A 38 17.33 -1.88 -20.86
C LYS A 38 17.23 -3.08 -19.91
N GLY A 39 18.08 -4.05 -20.15
CA GLY A 39 18.27 -5.24 -19.29
C GLY A 39 17.63 -6.49 -19.86
N ASP A 40 18.30 -7.58 -19.57
CA ASP A 40 17.94 -8.89 -20.08
C ASP A 40 16.71 -9.44 -19.35
N ILE A 41 15.68 -9.76 -20.11
CA ILE A 41 14.58 -10.60 -19.68
C ILE A 41 14.62 -11.87 -20.49
N ASP A 42 14.33 -12.99 -19.84
CA ASP A 42 14.09 -14.25 -20.53
C ASP A 42 12.70 -14.18 -21.18
N THR A 43 12.67 -13.98 -22.50
CA THR A 43 11.44 -13.80 -23.27
C THR A 43 10.54 -15.04 -23.27
N VAL A 44 11.08 -16.20 -22.90
CA VAL A 44 10.32 -17.42 -22.66
C VAL A 44 9.42 -17.25 -21.42
N TYR A 45 9.89 -16.52 -20.40
CA TYR A 45 9.19 -16.31 -19.12
C TYR A 45 8.43 -15.00 -19.03
N ILE A 46 8.96 -13.92 -19.59
CA ILE A 46 8.40 -12.58 -19.46
C ILE A 46 8.32 -11.92 -20.84
N MET A 47 7.20 -11.28 -21.12
CA MET A 47 7.01 -10.46 -22.31
C MET A 47 6.77 -9.00 -21.91
N ARG A 48 7.41 -8.08 -22.65
CA ARG A 48 7.07 -6.66 -22.61
C ARG A 48 5.91 -6.41 -23.57
N PRO A 49 4.81 -5.78 -23.13
CA PRO A 49 3.79 -5.29 -24.05
C PRO A 49 4.42 -4.35 -25.08
N GLN A 50 3.92 -4.38 -26.30
CA GLN A 50 4.36 -3.46 -27.36
C GLN A 50 3.83 -2.04 -27.13
N THR A 51 2.75 -1.93 -26.36
CA THR A 51 2.10 -0.68 -26.01
C THR A 51 2.81 0.01 -24.85
N LYS A 52 2.86 1.35 -24.88
CA LYS A 52 3.48 2.15 -23.81
C LYS A 52 2.50 2.53 -22.71
N TRP A 53 1.21 2.65 -23.05
CA TRP A 53 0.18 3.12 -22.14
C TRP A 53 -0.70 1.98 -21.64
N THR A 54 -1.14 2.11 -20.40
CA THR A 54 -2.15 1.23 -19.81
C THR A 54 -3.14 2.08 -19.01
N ILE A 55 -4.42 1.91 -19.30
CA ILE A 55 -5.51 2.54 -18.53
C ILE A 55 -6.16 1.45 -17.70
N THR A 56 -6.40 1.73 -16.42
CA THR A 56 -6.97 0.77 -15.48
C THR A 56 -8.08 1.41 -14.66
N ALA A 57 -9.26 0.83 -14.67
CA ALA A 57 -10.33 1.11 -13.71
C ALA A 57 -10.20 0.13 -12.53
N ARG A 58 -10.37 0.63 -11.31
CA ARG A 58 -10.16 -0.15 -10.08
C ARG A 58 -11.25 0.13 -9.07
N LEU A 59 -11.74 -0.93 -8.45
CA LEU A 59 -12.57 -0.89 -7.24
C LEU A 59 -11.71 -1.42 -6.10
N ASN A 60 -11.50 -0.62 -5.05
CA ASN A 60 -10.75 -1.03 -3.88
C ASN A 60 -11.68 -1.08 -2.68
N VAL A 61 -11.54 -2.13 -1.87
CA VAL A 61 -12.12 -2.24 -0.54
C VAL A 61 -10.98 -2.43 0.44
N SER A 62 -10.93 -1.64 1.50
CA SER A 62 -9.88 -1.70 2.51
C SER A 62 -10.43 -1.54 3.91
N GLY A 63 -9.72 -2.10 4.88
CA GLY A 63 -9.97 -1.97 6.30
C GLY A 63 -8.67 -1.98 7.08
N ALA A 64 -8.73 -1.50 8.32
CA ALA A 64 -7.64 -1.55 9.27
C ALA A 64 -8.20 -1.86 10.66
N LYS A 65 -7.43 -2.59 11.47
CA LYS A 65 -7.75 -2.94 12.85
C LYS A 65 -6.51 -2.71 13.69
N ILE A 66 -6.68 -2.05 14.82
CA ILE A 66 -5.64 -1.79 15.81
C ILE A 66 -6.09 -2.45 17.11
N GLU A 67 -5.28 -3.33 17.66
CA GLU A 67 -5.46 -3.90 18.99
C GLU A 67 -4.31 -3.45 19.88
N ALA A 68 -4.62 -2.94 21.07
CA ALA A 68 -3.67 -2.64 22.12
C ALA A 68 -3.99 -3.52 23.32
N LYS A 69 -2.97 -4.17 23.88
CA LYS A 69 -3.06 -4.99 25.08
C LYS A 69 -1.89 -4.65 25.99
N GLY A 70 -2.11 -4.64 27.27
CA GLY A 70 -1.04 -4.37 28.23
C GLY A 70 -1.49 -4.48 29.67
N ILE A 71 -0.60 -4.03 30.55
CA ILE A 71 -0.84 -3.97 31.99
C ILE A 71 -0.68 -2.50 32.41
N ASN A 72 -1.67 -1.98 33.08
CA ASN A 72 -1.65 -0.66 33.69
C ASN A 72 -2.10 -0.78 35.17
N GLU A 73 -1.28 -0.31 36.11
CA GLU A 73 -1.57 -0.39 37.55
C GLU A 73 -1.92 -1.82 38.02
N ASP A 74 -1.12 -2.83 37.58
CA ASP A 74 -1.29 -4.27 37.84
C ASP A 74 -2.62 -4.86 37.31
N ARG A 75 -3.32 -4.17 36.40
CA ARG A 75 -4.56 -4.62 35.75
C ARG A 75 -4.35 -4.77 34.25
N HIS A 76 -4.91 -5.83 33.71
CA HIS A 76 -4.90 -6.03 32.26
C HIS A 76 -5.89 -5.08 31.57
N PHE A 77 -5.45 -4.53 30.44
CA PHE A 77 -6.35 -3.80 29.55
C PHE A 77 -6.28 -4.35 28.13
N LYS A 78 -7.37 -4.20 27.42
CA LYS A 78 -7.47 -4.51 25.99
C LYS A 78 -8.31 -3.44 25.31
N SER A 79 -7.78 -2.90 24.21
CA SER A 79 -8.50 -1.98 23.34
C SER A 79 -8.52 -2.54 21.92
N GLU A 80 -9.63 -2.40 21.26
CA GLU A 80 -9.80 -2.82 19.88
C GLU A 80 -10.49 -1.71 19.10
N MET A 81 -9.84 -1.26 18.03
CA MET A 81 -10.33 -0.20 17.15
C MET A 81 -10.34 -0.70 15.72
N GLU A 82 -11.46 -0.61 15.04
CA GLU A 82 -11.61 -1.00 13.64
C GLU A 82 -12.00 0.22 12.80
N ALA A 83 -11.26 0.44 11.70
CA ALA A 83 -11.62 1.46 10.74
C ALA A 83 -12.85 1.02 9.93
N ASN A 84 -13.79 1.92 9.75
CA ASN A 84 -14.92 1.69 8.85
C ASN A 84 -14.42 1.28 7.46
N ARG A 85 -15.00 0.23 6.89
CA ARG A 85 -14.62 -0.29 5.57
C ARG A 85 -14.73 0.80 4.52
N LYS A 86 -13.64 1.03 3.81
CA LYS A 86 -13.54 2.07 2.80
C LYS A 86 -13.61 1.45 1.41
N THR A 87 -14.61 1.90 0.63
CA THR A 87 -14.73 1.53 -0.79
C THR A 87 -14.34 2.74 -1.64
N THR A 88 -13.39 2.56 -2.57
CA THR A 88 -12.94 3.61 -3.47
C THR A 88 -12.95 3.15 -4.92
N LEU A 89 -13.41 4.02 -5.80
CA LEU A 89 -13.27 3.89 -7.25
C LEU A 89 -12.05 4.68 -7.69
N SER A 90 -11.20 4.09 -8.51
CA SER A 90 -10.03 4.79 -9.03
C SER A 90 -9.78 4.49 -10.51
N VAL A 91 -9.23 5.48 -11.20
CA VAL A 91 -8.71 5.33 -12.54
C VAL A 91 -7.21 5.54 -12.49
N GLY A 92 -6.46 4.63 -13.06
CA GLY A 92 -5.01 4.68 -13.17
C GLY A 92 -4.58 4.76 -14.63
N VAL A 93 -3.60 5.60 -14.89
CA VAL A 93 -2.91 5.68 -16.18
C VAL A 93 -1.45 5.31 -15.92
N SER A 94 -0.97 4.32 -16.64
CA SER A 94 0.42 3.88 -16.53
C SER A 94 1.14 4.13 -17.85
N TYR A 95 2.38 4.62 -17.73
CA TYR A 95 3.29 4.78 -18.85
C TYR A 95 4.58 4.03 -18.56
N LEU A 96 4.90 3.01 -19.34
CA LEU A 96 6.09 2.16 -19.19
C LEU A 96 6.32 1.65 -17.75
N GLY A 97 5.22 1.34 -17.01
CA GLY A 97 5.27 0.84 -15.63
C GLY A 97 5.21 1.89 -14.53
N PHE A 98 5.27 3.18 -14.87
CA PHE A 98 4.97 4.25 -13.92
C PHE A 98 3.47 4.51 -13.92
N THR A 99 2.84 4.40 -12.77
CA THR A 99 1.39 4.55 -12.63
C THR A 99 1.04 5.79 -11.84
N LEU A 100 0.22 6.65 -12.42
CA LEU A 100 -0.50 7.71 -11.72
C LEU A 100 -1.96 7.29 -11.59
N SER A 101 -2.54 7.42 -10.41
CA SER A 101 -3.94 7.07 -10.18
C SER A 101 -4.65 8.10 -9.32
N ALA A 102 -5.88 8.40 -9.68
CA ALA A 102 -6.80 9.20 -8.89
C ALA A 102 -7.89 8.27 -8.33
N ALA A 103 -8.14 8.39 -7.02
CA ALA A 103 -9.16 7.64 -6.32
C ALA A 103 -10.27 8.57 -5.82
N LEU A 104 -11.51 8.16 -6.01
CA LEU A 104 -12.69 8.82 -5.47
C LEU A 104 -13.33 7.90 -4.43
N ASN A 105 -13.61 8.45 -3.26
CA ASN A 105 -14.40 7.78 -2.24
C ASN A 105 -15.83 8.33 -2.31
N PRO A 106 -16.85 7.55 -2.74
CA PRO A 106 -18.23 8.02 -2.82
C PRO A 106 -18.79 8.47 -1.46
N ALA A 107 -18.41 7.82 -0.37
CA ALA A 107 -18.85 8.20 0.98
C ALA A 107 -18.28 9.56 1.42
N LYS A 108 -17.06 9.91 0.99
CA LYS A 108 -16.47 11.24 1.22
C LYS A 108 -17.21 12.33 0.45
N LEU A 109 -17.66 12.04 -0.77
CA LEU A 109 -18.47 12.98 -1.56
C LEU A 109 -19.83 13.27 -0.90
N MET A 110 -20.33 12.36 -0.08
CA MET A 110 -21.55 12.51 0.72
C MET A 110 -21.30 13.08 2.13
N GLY A 111 -20.09 13.54 2.44
CA GLY A 111 -19.74 14.18 3.71
C GLY A 111 -19.57 13.23 4.91
N LYS A 112 -19.54 11.91 4.68
CA LYS A 112 -19.56 10.90 5.77
C LYS A 112 -18.20 10.63 6.43
N TYR A 113 -17.05 10.92 5.78
CA TYR A 113 -15.73 10.58 6.31
C TYR A 113 -14.66 11.62 5.95
N HIS A 114 -13.73 11.85 6.88
CA HIS A 114 -12.55 12.72 6.72
C HIS A 114 -11.28 11.90 6.49
N ASP A 115 -11.31 11.03 5.49
CA ASP A 115 -10.14 10.22 5.13
C ASP A 115 -9.42 10.81 3.93
N PHE A 116 -8.11 10.97 4.05
CA PHE A 116 -7.24 11.31 2.94
C PHE A 116 -6.21 10.20 2.74
N GLU A 117 -6.03 9.75 1.49
CA GLU A 117 -5.02 8.74 1.15
C GLU A 117 -4.36 9.12 -0.16
N LEU A 118 -3.03 9.18 -0.13
CA LEU A 118 -2.19 9.40 -1.29
C LEU A 118 -1.27 8.21 -1.47
N ASN A 119 -1.35 7.58 -2.64
CA ASN A 119 -0.55 6.42 -2.98
C ASN A 119 0.30 6.73 -4.21
N PHE A 120 1.61 6.61 -4.07
CA PHE A 120 2.54 6.66 -5.17
C PHE A 120 3.33 5.36 -5.19
N ASN A 121 3.23 4.61 -6.30
CA ASN A 121 3.90 3.33 -6.44
C ASN A 121 4.54 3.19 -7.81
N SER A 122 5.68 2.52 -7.86
CA SER A 122 6.36 2.16 -9.08
C SER A 122 6.91 0.75 -8.96
N TYR A 123 6.54 -0.08 -9.90
CA TYR A 123 6.99 -1.46 -9.98
C TYR A 123 7.87 -1.64 -11.21
N GLY A 124 9.17 -1.50 -10.99
CA GLY A 124 10.18 -1.80 -11.99
C GLY A 124 10.55 -3.29 -12.01
N ARG A 125 11.42 -3.67 -12.93
CA ARG A 125 11.87 -5.07 -13.09
C ARG A 125 12.62 -5.59 -11.86
N ARG A 126 13.65 -4.86 -11.40
CA ARG A 126 14.50 -5.24 -10.25
C ARG A 126 14.12 -4.54 -8.96
N PHE A 127 13.72 -3.28 -9.06
CA PHE A 127 13.35 -2.46 -7.92
C PHE A 127 11.91 -2.02 -8.03
N GLY A 128 11.24 -1.97 -6.91
CA GLY A 128 9.95 -1.35 -6.77
C GLY A 128 9.89 -0.56 -5.47
N PHE A 129 8.96 0.37 -5.41
CA PHE A 129 8.68 1.13 -4.21
C PHE A 129 7.20 1.48 -4.11
N ASP A 130 6.74 1.61 -2.88
CA ASP A 130 5.42 2.09 -2.49
C ASP A 130 5.59 3.21 -1.48
N ILE A 131 4.98 4.37 -1.73
CA ILE A 131 4.86 5.47 -0.78
C ILE A 131 3.37 5.69 -0.55
N ILE A 132 2.95 5.56 0.71
CA ILE A 132 1.55 5.67 1.11
C ILE A 132 1.46 6.67 2.24
N TYR A 133 0.75 7.77 2.02
CA TYR A 133 0.34 8.69 3.07
C TYR A 133 -1.15 8.50 3.32
N GLN A 134 -1.53 8.41 4.59
CA GLN A 134 -2.92 8.26 5.00
C GLN A 134 -3.18 9.14 6.23
N ASP A 135 -4.33 9.82 6.21
CA ASP A 135 -4.92 10.52 7.36
C ASP A 135 -6.35 9.99 7.51
N ALA A 136 -6.64 9.30 8.62
CA ALA A 136 -7.89 8.60 8.85
C ALA A 136 -8.42 8.92 10.26
N LYS A 137 -9.72 9.22 10.34
CA LYS A 137 -10.45 9.51 11.59
C LYS A 137 -11.69 8.64 11.79
N ASN A 138 -11.88 7.62 10.97
CA ASN A 138 -13.07 6.79 10.89
C ASN A 138 -12.91 5.47 11.64
N PHE A 139 -12.46 5.50 12.87
CA PHE A 139 -12.32 4.32 13.73
C PHE A 139 -13.44 4.29 14.77
N THR A 140 -13.99 3.09 14.97
CA THR A 140 -14.87 2.75 16.09
C THR A 140 -14.28 1.58 16.86
N GLY A 141 -14.60 1.45 18.12
CA GLY A 141 -14.06 0.34 18.88
C GLY A 141 -14.48 0.35 20.34
N TRP A 142 -13.68 -0.29 21.16
CA TRP A 142 -13.94 -0.43 22.57
C TRP A 142 -12.63 -0.52 23.36
N HIS A 143 -12.73 -0.17 24.63
CA HIS A 143 -11.70 -0.32 25.64
C HIS A 143 -12.25 -1.11 26.82
N ASP A 144 -11.53 -2.14 27.23
CA ASP A 144 -11.84 -3.00 28.37
C ASP A 144 -10.64 -2.96 29.32
N HIS A 145 -10.90 -2.68 30.58
CA HIS A 145 -9.92 -2.64 31.66
C HIS A 145 -10.41 -3.55 32.78
N GLU A 146 -9.57 -4.45 33.25
CA GLU A 146 -9.92 -5.44 34.25
C GLU A 146 -10.56 -4.80 35.51
N GLY A 147 -11.77 -5.24 35.85
CA GLY A 147 -12.55 -4.73 36.98
C GLY A 147 -13.32 -3.43 36.70
N MET A 148 -13.36 -2.96 35.45
CA MET A 148 -14.16 -1.81 35.03
C MET A 148 -15.19 -2.23 33.97
N GLU A 149 -16.22 -1.40 33.77
CA GLU A 149 -17.17 -1.60 32.68
C GLU A 149 -16.50 -1.27 31.34
N ARG A 150 -16.78 -2.11 30.32
CA ARG A 150 -16.30 -1.90 28.97
C ARG A 150 -16.83 -0.61 28.37
N ILE A 151 -15.96 0.21 27.82
CA ILE A 151 -16.26 1.51 27.24
C ILE A 151 -16.26 1.41 25.73
N GLU A 152 -17.33 1.87 25.09
CA GLU A 152 -17.41 1.98 23.62
C GLU A 152 -16.76 3.29 23.17
N LEU A 153 -15.94 3.19 22.10
CA LEU A 153 -15.23 4.31 21.49
C LEU A 153 -15.92 4.71 20.19
N PRO A 154 -16.63 5.85 20.17
CA PRO A 154 -17.37 6.28 18.99
C PRO A 154 -16.45 6.74 17.84
N ASP A 155 -17.04 6.84 16.65
CA ASP A 155 -16.37 7.31 15.44
C ASP A 155 -15.82 8.74 15.62
N GLY A 156 -14.60 8.97 15.13
CA GLY A 156 -13.95 10.27 15.14
C GLY A 156 -13.05 10.56 16.35
N MET A 157 -13.09 9.73 17.42
CA MET A 157 -12.18 9.89 18.58
C MET A 157 -10.73 9.55 18.24
N LEU A 158 -10.51 8.57 17.37
CA LEU A 158 -9.17 8.14 16.96
C LEU A 158 -8.78 8.76 15.63
N SER A 159 -7.69 9.52 15.62
CA SER A 159 -7.04 10.03 14.42
C SER A 159 -5.72 9.30 14.19
N VAL A 160 -5.54 8.74 12.99
CA VAL A 160 -4.32 8.01 12.61
C VAL A 160 -3.73 8.61 11.34
N LYS A 161 -2.55 9.22 11.46
CA LYS A 161 -1.76 9.71 10.33
C LYS A 161 -0.58 8.78 10.11
N THR A 162 -0.44 8.25 8.92
CA THR A 162 0.61 7.28 8.60
C THR A 162 1.32 7.65 7.32
N LEU A 163 2.65 7.60 7.33
CA LEU A 163 3.50 7.62 6.15
C LEU A 163 4.27 6.30 6.09
N ASN A 164 4.06 5.53 5.03
CA ASN A 164 4.80 4.29 4.76
C ASN A 164 5.61 4.45 3.48
N VAL A 165 6.89 4.06 3.56
CA VAL A 165 7.80 3.98 2.42
C VAL A 165 8.36 2.58 2.39
N ASN A 166 8.10 1.83 1.31
CA ASN A 166 8.63 0.49 1.12
C ASN A 166 9.43 0.46 -0.18
N VAL A 167 10.62 -0.12 -0.11
CA VAL A 167 11.46 -0.38 -1.28
C VAL A 167 11.76 -1.87 -1.30
N PHE A 168 11.72 -2.48 -2.47
CA PHE A 168 12.04 -3.90 -2.61
C PHE A 168 12.91 -4.18 -3.83
N TYR A 169 13.71 -5.22 -3.73
CA TYR A 169 14.57 -5.74 -4.78
C TYR A 169 14.18 -7.17 -5.14
N VAL A 170 14.14 -7.45 -6.44
CA VAL A 170 13.77 -8.75 -7.02
C VAL A 170 15.04 -9.41 -7.59
N PHE A 171 15.46 -10.55 -7.03
CA PHE A 171 16.68 -11.24 -7.45
C PHE A 171 16.54 -11.89 -8.81
N ASN A 172 15.52 -12.72 -9.04
CA ASN A 172 15.26 -13.42 -10.30
C ASN A 172 14.46 -12.58 -11.30
N SER A 173 14.85 -11.34 -11.50
CA SER A 173 14.10 -10.38 -12.31
C SER A 173 14.12 -10.64 -13.81
N SER A 174 14.93 -11.60 -14.29
CA SER A 174 14.93 -12.04 -15.68
C SER A 174 13.76 -12.98 -16.00
N ARG A 175 13.31 -13.79 -15.02
CA ARG A 175 12.25 -14.79 -15.20
C ARG A 175 11.00 -14.53 -14.39
N PHE A 176 11.12 -13.83 -13.27
CA PHE A 176 10.00 -13.45 -12.40
C PHE A 176 9.67 -11.96 -12.56
N SER A 177 8.41 -11.64 -12.82
CA SER A 177 7.92 -10.27 -12.98
C SER A 177 6.93 -9.90 -11.91
N TYR A 178 7.37 -9.12 -10.92
CA TYR A 178 6.49 -8.52 -9.92
C TYR A 178 5.50 -7.53 -10.57
N PRO A 179 5.92 -6.68 -11.53
CA PRO A 179 5.01 -5.81 -12.27
C PRO A 179 3.90 -6.53 -13.03
N ALA A 180 4.09 -7.78 -13.46
CA ALA A 180 3.04 -8.54 -14.13
C ALA A 180 1.83 -8.81 -13.22
N ALA A 181 2.04 -8.87 -11.90
CA ALA A 181 0.99 -9.10 -10.92
C ALA A 181 0.29 -7.81 -10.46
N PHE A 182 0.97 -6.65 -10.43
CA PHE A 182 0.45 -5.46 -9.74
C PHE A 182 0.25 -4.22 -10.62
N SER A 183 1.06 -4.03 -11.67
CA SER A 183 0.93 -2.89 -12.60
C SER A 183 0.60 -3.29 -14.02
N GLN A 184 0.66 -4.59 -14.35
CA GLN A 184 0.43 -5.18 -15.68
C GLN A 184 1.29 -4.55 -16.80
N SER A 185 2.40 -3.93 -16.42
CA SER A 185 3.39 -3.38 -17.37
C SER A 185 4.28 -4.44 -18.00
N TYR A 186 4.23 -5.67 -17.51
CA TYR A 186 4.83 -6.88 -18.08
C TYR A 186 3.79 -7.99 -18.10
N ILE A 187 4.06 -9.02 -18.90
CA ILE A 187 3.24 -10.24 -19.01
C ILE A 187 4.12 -11.42 -18.61
N GLN A 188 3.72 -12.15 -17.57
CA GLN A 188 4.34 -13.42 -17.20
C GLN A 188 3.81 -14.53 -18.11
N ARG A 189 4.69 -15.24 -18.78
CA ARG A 189 4.33 -16.30 -19.76
C ARG A 189 4.51 -17.72 -19.21
N ARG A 190 5.46 -17.91 -18.29
CA ARG A 190 5.73 -19.17 -17.59
C ARG A 190 5.87 -18.91 -16.09
N SER A 191 5.58 -19.94 -15.31
CA SER A 191 5.71 -19.89 -13.86
C SER A 191 7.16 -19.65 -13.44
N ALA A 192 7.35 -18.75 -12.51
CA ALA A 192 8.65 -18.44 -11.94
C ALA A 192 8.49 -17.81 -10.55
N GLY A 193 9.52 -17.92 -9.74
CA GLY A 193 9.61 -17.28 -8.42
C GLY A 193 10.90 -16.50 -8.24
N SER A 194 10.93 -15.70 -7.19
CA SER A 194 12.09 -14.90 -6.81
C SER A 194 12.16 -14.69 -5.31
N PHE A 195 13.36 -14.72 -4.78
CA PHE A 195 13.62 -14.07 -3.49
C PHE A 195 13.45 -12.56 -3.64
N LEU A 196 12.97 -11.95 -2.57
CA LEU A 196 12.72 -10.51 -2.43
C LEU A 196 13.51 -10.00 -1.23
N LEU A 197 14.15 -8.84 -1.37
CA LEU A 197 14.73 -8.11 -0.25
C LEU A 197 13.95 -6.81 -0.12
N ALA A 198 13.66 -6.37 1.10
CA ALA A 198 12.94 -5.13 1.33
C ALA A 198 13.57 -4.28 2.41
N ALA A 199 13.39 -2.97 2.27
CA ALA A 199 13.56 -1.99 3.32
C ALA A 199 12.26 -1.19 3.45
N SER A 200 11.83 -0.94 4.68
CA SER A 200 10.62 -0.18 4.98
C SER A 200 10.92 0.93 5.97
N GLY A 201 10.26 2.07 5.79
CA GLY A 201 10.19 3.15 6.74
C GLY A 201 8.73 3.47 7.05
N MET A 202 8.36 3.59 8.31
CA MET A 202 7.03 3.95 8.76
C MET A 202 7.11 5.10 9.77
N GLY A 203 6.34 6.16 9.51
CA GLY A 203 6.02 7.17 10.49
C GLY A 203 4.53 7.12 10.78
N GLN A 204 4.14 7.04 12.04
CA GLN A 204 2.75 7.02 12.44
C GLN A 204 2.53 7.97 13.62
N HIS A 205 1.43 8.72 13.56
CA HIS A 205 0.94 9.57 14.64
C HIS A 205 -0.51 9.20 14.90
N VAL A 206 -0.76 8.70 16.08
CA VAL A 206 -2.10 8.33 16.57
C VAL A 206 -2.47 9.32 17.66
N THR A 207 -3.67 9.89 17.56
CA THR A 207 -4.25 10.76 18.57
C THR A 207 -5.60 10.18 18.97
N LEU A 208 -5.79 9.91 20.24
CA LEU A 208 -7.06 9.52 20.83
C LEU A 208 -7.55 10.71 21.67
N ASP A 209 -8.68 11.27 21.26
CA ASP A 209 -9.35 12.39 21.92
C ASP A 209 -10.33 11.82 22.94
N TRP A 210 -9.89 11.74 24.19
CA TRP A 210 -10.65 11.30 25.36
C TRP A 210 -10.55 12.38 26.43
N ASP A 211 -10.94 12.14 27.69
CA ASP A 211 -10.84 13.06 28.81
C ASP A 211 -9.46 13.73 28.95
N GLN A 212 -8.42 12.97 28.65
CA GLN A 212 -7.06 13.46 28.40
C GLN A 212 -6.60 12.99 27.01
N GLU A 213 -6.06 13.91 26.23
CA GLU A 213 -5.53 13.58 24.89
C GLU A 213 -4.36 12.60 25.01
N MET A 214 -4.51 11.45 24.37
CA MET A 214 -3.42 10.48 24.21
C MET A 214 -2.81 10.61 22.81
N GLN A 215 -1.50 10.82 22.76
CA GLN A 215 -0.74 10.86 21.53
C GLN A 215 0.31 9.75 21.50
N LEU A 216 0.30 8.95 20.42
CA LEU A 216 1.32 7.94 20.15
C LEU A 216 2.05 8.32 18.86
N LYS A 217 3.37 8.48 18.95
CA LYS A 217 4.25 8.77 17.80
C LYS A 217 5.20 7.59 17.60
N MET A 218 5.22 7.03 16.39
CA MET A 218 6.08 5.91 16.03
C MET A 218 6.89 6.23 14.79
N LYS A 219 8.18 5.91 14.80
CA LYS A 219 9.08 5.97 13.65
C LYS A 219 9.88 4.69 13.60
N ASN A 220 9.65 3.87 12.59
CA ASN A 220 10.24 2.56 12.46
C ASN A 220 10.98 2.42 11.14
N VAL A 221 12.12 1.73 11.16
CA VAL A 221 12.84 1.29 9.98
C VAL A 221 12.98 -0.22 10.05
N GLY A 222 12.65 -0.90 8.97
CA GLY A 222 12.69 -2.36 8.90
C GLY A 222 13.46 -2.86 7.69
N LEU A 223 14.06 -4.03 7.85
CA LEU A 223 14.71 -4.81 6.79
C LEU A 223 14.08 -6.19 6.72
N GLY A 224 13.80 -6.65 5.52
CA GLY A 224 13.08 -7.90 5.33
C GLY A 224 13.56 -8.68 4.12
N ALA A 225 13.33 -9.98 4.17
CA ALA A 225 13.54 -10.88 3.06
C ALA A 225 12.33 -11.80 2.92
N GLY A 226 11.98 -12.14 1.70
CA GLY A 226 10.82 -12.96 1.44
C GLY A 226 10.89 -13.68 0.09
N TYR A 227 9.77 -14.22 -0.32
CA TYR A 227 9.66 -14.95 -1.58
C TYR A 227 8.34 -14.61 -2.27
N GLY A 228 8.40 -14.51 -3.59
CA GLY A 228 7.23 -14.35 -4.45
C GLY A 228 7.23 -15.38 -5.57
N TYR A 229 6.05 -15.88 -5.91
CA TYR A 229 5.85 -16.85 -6.98
C TYR A 229 4.70 -16.43 -7.90
N ASN A 230 4.96 -16.50 -9.20
CA ASN A 230 4.00 -16.33 -10.27
C ASN A 230 3.70 -17.71 -10.87
N TYR A 231 2.49 -18.21 -10.67
CA TYR A 231 2.01 -19.42 -11.30
C TYR A 231 1.19 -19.08 -12.56
N VAL A 232 1.56 -19.64 -13.68
CA VAL A 232 0.93 -19.43 -15.00
C VAL A 232 0.40 -20.77 -15.50
N PRO A 233 -0.88 -21.10 -15.22
CA PRO A 233 -1.48 -22.37 -15.68
C PRO A 233 -1.77 -22.39 -17.18
N GLY A 234 -1.58 -21.29 -17.88
CA GLY A 234 -1.85 -21.15 -19.32
C GLY A 234 -3.10 -20.30 -19.61
N ARG A 235 -3.44 -20.17 -20.90
CA ARG A 235 -4.65 -19.46 -21.38
C ARG A 235 -4.80 -18.02 -20.84
N GLY A 236 -3.67 -17.31 -20.60
CA GLY A 236 -3.70 -15.92 -20.12
C GLY A 236 -3.92 -15.75 -18.62
N TRP A 237 -3.90 -16.81 -17.83
CA TRP A 237 -4.02 -16.72 -16.38
C TRP A 237 -2.66 -16.50 -15.70
N LEU A 238 -2.67 -15.66 -14.67
CA LEU A 238 -1.56 -15.44 -13.74
C LEU A 238 -2.11 -15.44 -12.31
N LEU A 239 -1.54 -16.31 -11.47
CA LEU A 239 -1.75 -16.32 -10.03
C LEU A 239 -0.44 -15.92 -9.36
N HIS A 240 -0.49 -14.94 -8.47
CA HIS A 240 0.65 -14.47 -7.70
C HIS A 240 0.41 -14.67 -6.22
N LEU A 241 1.46 -15.12 -5.52
CA LEU A 241 1.52 -15.13 -4.06
C LEU A 241 2.92 -14.69 -3.62
N SER A 242 2.99 -13.80 -2.64
CA SER A 242 4.26 -13.43 -1.99
C SER A 242 4.07 -13.15 -0.51
N ALA A 243 5.10 -13.47 0.27
CA ALA A 243 5.21 -13.17 1.68
C ALA A 243 6.55 -12.51 1.95
N LEU A 244 6.52 -11.42 2.71
CA LEU A 244 7.67 -10.59 3.01
C LEU A 244 7.67 -10.21 4.49
N PRO A 245 8.20 -11.07 5.38
CA PRO A 245 8.51 -10.70 6.74
C PRO A 245 9.62 -9.65 6.75
N THR A 246 9.43 -8.61 7.56
CA THR A 246 10.34 -7.48 7.73
C THR A 246 10.55 -7.26 9.21
N PHE A 247 11.80 -7.36 9.66
CA PHE A 247 12.18 -7.10 11.04
C PHE A 247 12.44 -5.61 11.22
N ILE A 248 11.85 -5.02 12.23
CA ILE A 248 12.13 -3.64 12.62
C ILE A 248 13.53 -3.63 13.24
N VAL A 249 14.44 -2.86 12.66
CA VAL A 249 15.84 -2.74 13.11
C VAL A 249 16.08 -1.43 13.85
N TYR A 250 15.16 -0.49 13.72
CA TYR A 250 15.16 0.78 14.44
C TYR A 250 13.73 1.17 14.74
N SER A 251 13.43 1.51 15.98
CA SER A 251 12.15 2.04 16.42
C SER A 251 12.40 3.22 17.37
N ASN A 252 11.64 4.29 17.15
CA ASN A 252 11.53 5.40 18.09
C ASN A 252 10.03 5.64 18.32
N THR A 253 9.54 5.15 19.44
CA THR A 253 8.14 5.21 19.82
C THR A 253 8.00 5.97 21.13
N SER A 254 7.10 6.93 21.18
CA SER A 254 6.78 7.69 22.37
C SER A 254 5.28 7.85 22.52
N MET A 255 4.79 7.79 23.74
CA MET A 255 3.41 8.00 24.10
C MET A 255 3.33 9.19 25.06
N ASN A 256 2.44 10.12 24.79
CA ASN A 256 2.09 11.21 25.71
C ASN A 256 0.66 11.00 26.16
N PHE A 257 0.43 11.16 27.45
CA PHE A 257 -0.89 11.13 28.08
C PHE A 257 -1.05 12.41 28.89
N GLY A 258 -1.82 13.37 28.39
CA GLY A 258 -1.79 14.73 28.89
C GLY A 258 -0.36 15.30 28.85
N ASP A 259 0.14 15.77 30.00
CA ASP A 259 1.50 16.31 30.14
C ASP A 259 2.56 15.23 30.44
N THR A 260 2.15 13.98 30.62
CA THR A 260 3.08 12.88 30.95
C THR A 260 3.65 12.25 29.67
N HIS A 261 4.99 12.21 29.59
CA HIS A 261 5.72 11.58 28.49
C HIS A 261 6.18 10.18 28.91
N ILE A 262 5.77 9.16 28.16
CA ILE A 262 6.13 7.75 28.39
C ILE A 262 6.94 7.28 27.19
N PRO A 263 8.27 7.09 27.33
CA PRO A 263 9.09 6.49 26.29
C PRO A 263 8.80 4.99 26.23
N LEU A 264 8.45 4.50 25.03
CA LEU A 264 8.27 3.07 24.80
C LEU A 264 9.58 2.49 24.26
N HIS A 265 10.13 1.51 25.00
CA HIS A 265 11.38 0.89 24.63
C HIS A 265 11.15 -0.13 23.50
N TYR A 266 12.03 -0.09 22.50
CA TYR A 266 12.06 -1.06 21.42
C TYR A 266 12.54 -2.43 21.93
N HIS A 267 11.81 -3.48 21.58
CA HIS A 267 12.16 -4.87 21.88
C HIS A 267 12.29 -5.67 20.59
N PHE A 268 13.49 -6.13 20.27
CA PHE A 268 13.71 -7.04 19.15
C PHE A 268 13.30 -8.47 19.51
N PRO A 269 12.60 -9.24 18.67
CA PRO A 269 12.21 -8.90 17.29
C PRO A 269 10.80 -8.32 17.20
N GLU A 270 10.67 -7.10 16.67
CA GLU A 270 9.39 -6.59 16.19
C GLU A 270 9.27 -6.87 14.69
N VAL A 271 8.11 -7.32 14.24
CA VAL A 271 7.93 -7.85 12.89
C VAL A 271 6.75 -7.21 12.17
N ILE A 272 6.98 -6.85 10.91
CA ILE A 272 5.94 -6.50 9.94
C ILE A 272 5.87 -7.62 8.91
N ILE A 273 4.71 -8.23 8.73
CA ILE A 273 4.49 -9.25 7.70
C ILE A 273 3.65 -8.64 6.58
N THR A 274 4.19 -8.59 5.38
CA THR A 274 3.44 -8.18 4.18
C THR A 274 3.16 -9.40 3.32
N GLY A 275 1.88 -9.75 3.22
CA GLY A 275 1.37 -10.77 2.30
C GLY A 275 0.73 -10.11 1.08
N ARG A 276 0.98 -10.64 -0.13
CA ARG A 276 0.33 -10.16 -1.35
C ARG A 276 -0.12 -11.33 -2.21
N GLY A 277 -1.33 -11.20 -2.77
CA GLY A 277 -1.90 -12.16 -3.70
C GLY A 277 -2.51 -11.46 -4.90
N ALA A 278 -2.52 -12.11 -6.07
CA ALA A 278 -3.26 -11.63 -7.23
C ALA A 278 -3.70 -12.78 -8.12
N VAL A 279 -4.86 -12.63 -8.73
CA VAL A 279 -5.38 -13.49 -9.78
C VAL A 279 -5.73 -12.59 -10.96
N ILE A 280 -5.15 -12.88 -12.12
CA ILE A 280 -5.27 -12.03 -13.31
C ILE A 280 -5.58 -12.90 -14.51
N HIS A 281 -6.51 -12.48 -15.33
CA HIS A 281 -6.78 -13.03 -16.63
C HIS A 281 -6.51 -12.00 -17.72
N GLN A 282 -5.74 -12.38 -18.73
CA GLN A 282 -5.33 -11.51 -19.84
C GLN A 282 -5.79 -12.10 -21.18
N TRP A 283 -6.33 -11.25 -22.04
CA TRP A 283 -6.70 -11.61 -23.42
C TRP A 283 -6.48 -10.43 -24.37
N GLY A 284 -5.65 -10.64 -25.38
CA GLY A 284 -5.22 -9.56 -26.27
C GLY A 284 -4.54 -8.43 -25.50
N ASN A 285 -5.04 -7.23 -25.65
CA ASN A 285 -4.58 -6.03 -24.95
C ASN A 285 -5.38 -5.70 -23.67
N LYS A 286 -6.32 -6.57 -23.27
CA LYS A 286 -7.18 -6.39 -22.10
C LYS A 286 -6.74 -7.30 -20.96
N PHE A 287 -7.06 -6.89 -19.74
CA PHE A 287 -6.89 -7.71 -18.54
C PHE A 287 -7.92 -7.39 -17.47
N LEU A 288 -8.27 -8.40 -16.71
CA LEU A 288 -9.12 -8.32 -15.52
C LEU A 288 -8.40 -9.03 -14.37
N GLY A 289 -8.53 -8.52 -13.16
CA GLY A 289 -7.93 -9.21 -12.03
C GLY A 289 -8.45 -8.75 -10.68
N ILE A 290 -8.07 -9.55 -9.68
CA ILE A 290 -8.25 -9.25 -8.27
C ILE A 290 -6.88 -9.33 -7.62
N SER A 291 -6.54 -8.37 -6.77
CA SER A 291 -5.33 -8.41 -5.95
C SER A 291 -5.65 -8.08 -4.50
N MET A 292 -4.87 -8.67 -3.60
CA MET A 292 -4.96 -8.45 -2.16
C MET A 292 -3.59 -8.08 -1.61
N VAL A 293 -3.57 -7.13 -0.69
CA VAL A 293 -2.41 -6.81 0.15
C VAL A 293 -2.87 -6.91 1.60
N TYR A 294 -2.11 -7.61 2.40
CA TYR A 294 -2.32 -7.79 3.83
C TYR A 294 -1.03 -7.40 4.57
N ASN A 295 -1.14 -6.50 5.52
CA ASN A 295 -0.04 -6.10 6.38
C ASN A 295 -0.44 -6.39 7.83
N PHE A 296 0.44 -7.06 8.54
CA PHE A 296 0.33 -7.31 9.97
C PHE A 296 1.59 -6.77 10.65
N THR A 297 1.41 -6.01 11.71
CA THR A 297 2.50 -5.45 12.49
C THR A 297 2.29 -5.82 13.96
N ASN A 298 3.33 -6.32 14.59
CA ASN A 298 3.37 -6.61 16.02
C ASN A 298 4.54 -5.82 16.63
N ILE A 299 4.23 -4.91 17.56
CA ILE A 299 5.19 -4.00 18.20
C ILE A 299 4.93 -4.01 19.70
N GLY A 300 6.02 -3.96 20.49
CA GLY A 300 5.98 -3.93 21.93
C GLY A 300 6.13 -5.30 22.58
N ASN A 301 5.92 -5.37 23.89
CA ASN A 301 5.99 -6.59 24.67
C ASN A 301 4.74 -6.77 25.56
N GLU A 302 4.49 -8.00 25.99
CA GLU A 302 3.31 -8.35 26.79
C GLU A 302 3.33 -7.76 28.21
N GLU A 303 4.50 -7.37 28.71
CA GLU A 303 4.67 -6.86 30.08
C GLU A 303 4.24 -5.40 30.23
N SER A 304 4.27 -4.62 29.14
CA SER A 304 3.89 -3.22 29.19
C SER A 304 2.77 -2.88 28.23
N LEU A 305 3.05 -2.92 26.93
CA LEU A 305 2.10 -2.61 25.86
C LEU A 305 2.46 -3.37 24.60
N THR A 306 1.52 -4.15 24.11
CA THR A 306 1.59 -4.78 22.78
C THR A 306 0.59 -4.15 21.84
N LEU A 307 1.05 -3.74 20.67
CA LEU A 307 0.24 -3.16 19.59
C LEU A 307 0.23 -4.10 18.39
N HIS A 308 -0.95 -4.59 18.05
CA HIS A 308 -1.18 -5.31 16.81
C HIS A 308 -1.90 -4.39 15.84
N ASN A 309 -1.33 -4.18 14.67
CA ASN A 309 -1.95 -3.41 13.61
C ASN A 309 -2.11 -4.30 12.38
N THR A 310 -3.36 -4.48 11.96
CA THR A 310 -3.72 -5.23 10.76
C THR A 310 -4.30 -4.27 9.74
N LYS A 311 -3.78 -4.30 8.52
CA LYS A 311 -4.30 -3.51 7.41
C LYS A 311 -4.43 -4.38 6.17
N TRP A 312 -5.59 -4.35 5.54
CA TRP A 312 -5.82 -5.12 4.33
C TRP A 312 -6.50 -4.28 3.24
N ARG A 313 -6.21 -4.66 1.99
CA ARG A 313 -6.84 -4.06 0.82
C ARG A 313 -7.08 -5.14 -0.23
N ILE A 314 -8.31 -5.19 -0.73
CA ILE A 314 -8.69 -5.99 -1.90
C ILE A 314 -8.98 -5.02 -3.03
N ARG A 315 -8.47 -5.32 -4.21
CA ARG A 315 -8.62 -4.52 -5.41
C ARG A 315 -9.10 -5.39 -6.55
N THR A 316 -10.25 -5.07 -7.13
CA THR A 316 -10.68 -5.58 -8.42
C THR A 316 -10.36 -4.55 -9.48
N PHE A 317 -9.82 -4.97 -10.62
CA PHE A 317 -9.40 -4.06 -11.67
C PHE A 317 -9.64 -4.62 -13.07
N PHE A 318 -9.96 -3.72 -13.99
CA PHE A 318 -10.01 -3.97 -15.42
C PHE A 318 -9.13 -2.96 -16.13
N GLY A 319 -8.39 -3.38 -17.15
CA GLY A 319 -7.49 -2.49 -17.87
C GLY A 319 -7.31 -2.81 -19.35
N LEU A 320 -6.83 -1.80 -20.04
CA LEU A 320 -6.51 -1.80 -21.47
C LEU A 320 -5.07 -1.34 -21.65
N ARG A 321 -4.33 -2.06 -22.51
CA ARG A 321 -3.01 -1.65 -23.00
C ARG A 321 -3.18 -0.99 -24.38
N LEU A 322 -2.66 0.24 -24.51
CA LEU A 322 -2.81 1.11 -25.68
C LEU A 322 -1.44 1.48 -26.28
#